data_02ce14d8b8874057b884ea145a1117f6
#
_entry.id   02ce14d8b8874057b884ea145a1117f6
#
_cell.length_a   1.000
_cell.length_b   1.000
_cell.length_c   1.000
_cell.angle_alpha   90.00
_cell.angle_beta   90.00
_cell.angle_gamma   90.00
#
_symmetry.space_group_name_H-M   'P 1'
#
loop_
_entity.id
_entity.type
_entity.pdbx_description
1 polymer ?
#
loop_
_entity_poly.entity_id
_entity_poly.type
_entity_poly.pdbx_seq_one_letter_code
_entity_poly.pdbx_strand_id
1 'polypeptide(L)'
;MMDRPTGPPARSYRTSFQTDEDPISEGGIWLNGRTDGIDWADVIARDGVVYGAMTRMAVAERRVEQGNLDPGAAGGAPEGDYDDPTAVLAGMWGPNQYARAGVFSRNPTDEYFQEVEIRLRSTMEPHRCTGYEVFFRCLKTEDGYAEIVRWNGKIGDFTSLAKLTGPQYGVEDGDVIEASIAGHVIKGYINGVEMISATDDVFGQGGPGVGFNFFVGNTNVDHGFRYFEVDTYND
;
A
#
# COMPACT_ATOMS: atom_id res chain seq x y z
N MET A 1 -23.66 -1.14 -1.84
CA MET A 1 -23.70 0.13 -1.10
C MET A 1 -22.65 0.01 -0.03
N MET A 2 -21.65 0.88 -0.05
CA MET A 2 -20.53 0.81 0.90
C MET A 2 -21.05 0.93 2.33
N ASP A 3 -20.59 0.04 3.21
CA ASP A 3 -20.84 0.12 4.66
C ASP A 3 -19.93 1.19 5.27
N ARG A 4 -20.16 2.47 4.93
CA ARG A 4 -19.54 3.56 5.68
C ARG A 4 -20.23 3.68 7.03
N PRO A 5 -19.47 3.88 8.12
CA PRO A 5 -20.08 4.26 9.40
C PRO A 5 -20.93 5.51 9.24
N THR A 6 -22.11 5.54 9.86
CA THR A 6 -23.16 6.56 9.63
C THR A 6 -22.97 7.85 10.43
N GLY A 7 -21.93 7.95 11.26
CA GLY A 7 -21.61 9.11 12.10
C GLY A 7 -20.57 10.05 11.46
N PRO A 8 -20.35 11.24 12.05
CA PRO A 8 -19.22 12.07 11.65
C PRO A 8 -17.90 11.37 11.96
N PRO A 9 -16.88 11.51 11.10
CA PRO A 9 -15.58 10.91 11.37
C PRO A 9 -14.93 11.53 12.61
N ALA A 10 -14.24 10.71 13.39
CA ALA A 10 -13.45 11.16 14.54
C ALA A 10 -12.19 11.92 14.09
N ARG A 11 -11.62 11.51 12.96
CA ARG A 11 -10.48 12.17 12.31
C ARG A 11 -10.54 11.94 10.81
N SER A 12 -10.18 12.97 10.05
CA SER A 12 -10.09 12.92 8.58
C SER A 12 -8.76 13.47 8.10
N TYR A 13 -8.31 12.98 6.97
CA TYR A 13 -7.16 13.53 6.26
C TYR A 13 -7.41 13.46 4.74
N ARG A 14 -6.90 14.47 4.02
CA ARG A 14 -7.04 14.60 2.57
C ARG A 14 -5.79 15.24 2.01
N THR A 15 -5.23 14.65 0.96
CA THR A 15 -4.12 15.23 0.20
C THR A 15 -4.24 14.92 -1.28
N SER A 16 -3.65 15.77 -2.11
CA SER A 16 -3.44 15.58 -3.54
C SER A 16 -1.98 15.79 -3.94
N PHE A 17 -1.08 15.67 -2.97
CA PHE A 17 0.37 15.64 -3.15
C PHE A 17 0.94 16.80 -3.98
N GLN A 18 0.45 18.02 -3.74
CA GLN A 18 0.81 19.21 -4.53
C GLN A 18 2.23 19.73 -4.28
N THR A 19 2.86 19.32 -3.19
CA THR A 19 4.22 19.71 -2.85
C THR A 19 5.16 18.56 -3.15
N ASP A 20 6.25 18.86 -3.87
CA ASP A 20 7.31 17.88 -4.09
C ASP A 20 8.08 17.65 -2.80
N GLU A 21 8.13 16.39 -2.33
CA GLU A 21 8.82 15.98 -1.11
C GLU A 21 9.49 14.61 -1.30
N ASP A 22 10.71 14.48 -0.78
CA ASP A 22 11.50 13.23 -0.79
C ASP A 22 12.27 13.10 0.54
N PRO A 23 11.77 12.26 1.47
CA PRO A 23 10.49 11.55 1.47
C PRO A 23 9.27 12.45 1.73
N ILE A 24 8.07 11.92 1.50
CA ILE A 24 6.81 12.62 1.81
C ILE A 24 6.75 12.98 3.30
N SER A 25 6.34 14.20 3.60
CA SER A 25 6.28 14.72 4.96
C SER A 25 4.97 15.42 5.29
N GLU A 26 4.53 16.35 4.41
CA GLU A 26 3.37 17.22 4.60
C GLU A 26 3.31 17.82 6.01
N GLY A 27 4.46 18.41 6.42
CA GLY A 27 4.60 19.01 7.74
C GLY A 27 4.85 18.02 8.89
N GLY A 28 5.37 16.84 8.59
CA GLY A 28 5.73 15.80 9.58
C GLY A 28 4.57 14.90 9.99
N ILE A 29 3.50 14.84 9.16
CA ILE A 29 2.37 13.95 9.46
C ILE A 29 2.60 12.52 8.95
N TRP A 30 3.57 12.30 8.04
CA TRP A 30 3.91 10.99 7.51
C TRP A 30 5.13 10.40 8.19
N LEU A 31 5.04 9.14 8.61
CA LEU A 31 6.15 8.26 8.97
C LEU A 31 6.52 7.44 7.74
N ASN A 32 7.80 7.39 7.40
CA ASN A 32 8.29 6.76 6.18
C ASN A 32 9.10 5.50 6.45
N GLY A 33 9.06 4.58 5.50
CA GLY A 33 9.63 3.26 5.62
C GLY A 33 11.12 3.26 5.95
N ARG A 34 11.94 4.02 5.21
CA ARG A 34 13.39 4.10 5.45
C ARG A 34 13.74 5.02 6.59
N THR A 35 13.04 6.14 6.67
CA THR A 35 13.33 7.18 7.66
C THR A 35 12.94 6.74 9.07
N ASP A 36 11.79 6.11 9.24
CA ASP A 36 11.22 5.73 10.54
C ASP A 36 11.25 4.23 10.78
N GLY A 37 10.99 3.43 9.73
CA GLY A 37 10.93 1.97 9.77
C GLY A 37 12.28 1.28 9.54
N ILE A 38 13.25 1.96 8.93
CA ILE A 38 14.61 1.53 8.59
C ILE A 38 14.67 0.52 7.44
N ASP A 39 13.88 -0.56 7.49
CA ASP A 39 13.99 -1.69 6.58
C ASP A 39 13.12 -1.55 5.32
N TRP A 40 12.08 -0.72 5.35
CA TRP A 40 11.21 -0.42 4.21
C TRP A 40 11.78 0.74 3.38
N ALA A 41 11.32 0.90 2.15
CA ALA A 41 11.65 2.09 1.38
C ALA A 41 10.72 3.26 1.75
N ASP A 42 11.17 4.48 1.47
CA ASP A 42 10.37 5.69 1.65
C ASP A 42 9.36 5.87 0.50
N VAL A 43 8.45 6.80 0.70
CA VAL A 43 7.48 7.25 -0.29
C VAL A 43 7.81 8.68 -0.70
N ILE A 44 7.70 8.98 -1.99
CA ILE A 44 8.05 10.27 -2.59
C ILE A 44 6.79 10.91 -3.19
N ALA A 45 6.62 12.21 -3.00
CA ALA A 45 5.62 13.01 -3.70
C ALA A 45 6.31 13.89 -4.74
N ARG A 46 5.86 13.84 -6.00
CA ARG A 46 6.37 14.69 -7.08
C ARG A 46 5.34 14.87 -8.19
N ASP A 47 5.24 16.10 -8.70
CA ASP A 47 4.33 16.44 -9.82
C ASP A 47 2.86 16.02 -9.55
N GLY A 48 2.39 16.10 -8.31
CA GLY A 48 1.03 15.71 -7.93
C GLY A 48 0.76 14.21 -7.90
N VAL A 49 1.80 13.39 -7.83
CA VAL A 49 1.73 11.94 -7.68
C VAL A 49 2.60 11.50 -6.51
N VAL A 50 2.08 10.60 -5.69
CA VAL A 50 2.87 9.90 -4.68
C VAL A 50 3.19 8.49 -5.17
N TYR A 51 4.43 8.04 -4.98
CA TYR A 51 4.94 6.74 -5.44
C TYR A 51 6.08 6.25 -4.55
N GLY A 52 6.44 4.97 -4.69
CA GLY A 52 7.51 4.36 -3.90
C GLY A 52 8.91 4.84 -4.31
N ALA A 53 9.77 5.13 -3.34
CA ALA A 53 11.18 5.38 -3.58
C ALA A 53 11.93 4.09 -3.93
N MET A 54 12.86 4.17 -4.89
CA MET A 54 13.84 3.09 -5.12
C MET A 54 15.07 3.34 -4.26
N THR A 55 15.47 2.36 -3.48
CA THR A 55 16.76 2.46 -2.79
C THR A 55 17.92 2.22 -3.77
N ARG A 56 19.02 2.98 -3.62
CA ARG A 56 20.21 2.82 -4.47
C ARG A 56 20.86 1.43 -4.34
N MET A 57 20.73 0.81 -3.18
CA MET A 57 21.25 -0.54 -2.94
C MET A 57 20.47 -1.60 -3.70
N ALA A 58 19.15 -1.54 -3.64
CA ALA A 58 18.27 -2.39 -4.42
C ALA A 58 18.57 -2.35 -5.92
N VAL A 59 18.88 -1.17 -6.47
CA VAL A 59 19.26 -1.00 -7.88
C VAL A 59 20.61 -1.63 -8.20
N ALA A 60 21.58 -1.57 -7.30
CA ALA A 60 22.94 -2.09 -7.54
C ALA A 60 23.02 -3.62 -7.39
N GLU A 61 22.41 -4.16 -6.35
CA GLU A 61 22.39 -5.61 -6.07
C GLU A 61 21.53 -6.36 -7.06
N ARG A 62 20.41 -5.83 -7.46
CA ARG A 62 19.49 -6.41 -8.45
C ARG A 62 20.09 -6.51 -9.86
N ARG A 63 21.08 -5.69 -10.22
CA ARG A 63 21.81 -5.81 -11.48
C ARG A 63 22.72 -7.04 -11.53
N VAL A 64 23.13 -7.56 -10.38
CA VAL A 64 24.03 -8.72 -10.28
C VAL A 64 23.25 -10.04 -10.28
N GLU A 65 21.98 -10.06 -9.83
CA GLU A 65 21.21 -11.29 -9.60
C GLU A 65 20.08 -11.56 -10.61
N GLN A 66 20.01 -10.86 -11.72
CA GLN A 66 18.95 -10.96 -12.75
C GLN A 66 18.67 -12.36 -13.32
N GLY A 67 19.18 -13.43 -12.71
CA GLY A 67 18.98 -14.80 -13.15
C GLY A 67 18.07 -15.67 -12.30
N ASN A 68 17.60 -15.23 -11.13
CA ASN A 68 17.02 -16.20 -10.18
C ASN A 68 15.89 -15.72 -9.27
N LEU A 69 15.13 -14.70 -9.63
CA LEU A 69 13.98 -14.27 -8.81
C LEU A 69 12.69 -14.87 -9.37
N ASP A 70 12.14 -15.84 -8.64
CA ASP A 70 10.80 -16.36 -8.85
C ASP A 70 9.79 -15.40 -8.19
N PRO A 71 8.95 -14.67 -8.96
CA PRO A 71 7.97 -13.75 -8.39
C PRO A 71 6.83 -14.44 -7.62
N GLY A 72 6.81 -15.78 -7.61
CA GLY A 72 5.78 -16.60 -6.97
C GLY A 72 6.21 -17.26 -5.65
N ALA A 73 7.43 -17.11 -5.20
CA ALA A 73 7.88 -17.70 -3.94
C ALA A 73 7.35 -16.88 -2.75
N ALA A 74 6.15 -17.19 -2.31
CA ALA A 74 5.69 -16.85 -0.97
C ALA A 74 6.63 -17.56 0.03
N GLY A 75 7.52 -16.82 0.66
CA GLY A 75 8.42 -17.34 1.67
C GLY A 75 9.88 -17.15 1.32
N GLY A 76 10.44 -16.03 1.75
CA GLY A 76 11.86 -15.88 1.93
C GLY A 76 12.62 -15.34 0.72
N ALA A 77 12.25 -14.16 0.24
CA ALA A 77 13.26 -13.32 -0.38
C ALA A 77 14.38 -13.07 0.65
N PRO A 78 15.65 -13.14 0.27
CA PRO A 78 16.74 -12.79 1.16
C PRO A 78 16.52 -11.37 1.73
N GLU A 79 16.83 -11.17 3.01
CA GLU A 79 16.89 -9.83 3.60
C GLU A 79 17.71 -8.93 2.66
N GLY A 80 17.08 -7.93 2.05
CA GLY A 80 17.73 -7.00 1.11
C GLY A 80 17.07 -6.86 -0.26
N ASP A 81 16.23 -7.79 -0.70
CA ASP A 81 15.62 -7.77 -2.05
C ASP A 81 14.19 -7.25 -2.07
N TYR A 82 13.64 -6.87 -0.93
CA TYR A 82 12.25 -6.44 -0.77
C TYR A 82 12.19 -4.99 -0.30
N ASP A 83 11.76 -4.10 -1.17
CA ASP A 83 11.80 -2.65 -0.91
C ASP A 83 10.47 -2.03 -0.47
N ASP A 84 9.42 -2.74 -0.40
CA ASP A 84 8.06 -2.33 -0.01
C ASP A 84 7.92 -0.86 0.50
N PRO A 85 7.92 0.14 -0.40
CA PRO A 85 7.83 1.54 -0.03
C PRO A 85 6.54 1.84 0.71
N THR A 86 6.67 2.34 1.93
CA THR A 86 5.53 2.50 2.84
C THR A 86 5.58 3.85 3.54
N ALA A 87 4.41 4.52 3.65
CA ALA A 87 4.23 5.67 4.51
C ALA A 87 2.92 5.56 5.30
N VAL A 88 2.98 5.86 6.61
CA VAL A 88 1.88 5.76 7.55
C VAL A 88 1.60 7.11 8.19
N LEU A 89 0.35 7.52 8.30
CA LEU A 89 -0.03 8.76 8.97
C LEU A 89 0.20 8.66 10.48
N ALA A 90 0.99 9.59 11.00
CA ALA A 90 1.35 9.68 12.40
C ALA A 90 0.16 10.08 13.31
N GLY A 91 0.30 9.77 14.60
CA GLY A 91 -0.67 10.13 15.64
C GLY A 91 -1.77 9.09 15.83
N MET A 92 -2.79 9.45 16.60
CA MET A 92 -3.91 8.56 16.93
C MET A 92 -5.00 8.63 15.88
N TRP A 93 -5.47 7.47 15.45
CA TRP A 93 -6.55 7.30 14.49
C TRP A 93 -7.60 6.34 15.04
N GLY A 94 -8.87 6.57 14.69
CA GLY A 94 -9.94 5.67 15.09
C GLY A 94 -9.75 4.24 14.56
N PRO A 95 -10.22 3.23 15.28
CA PRO A 95 -10.02 1.82 14.90
C PRO A 95 -10.78 1.42 13.63
N ASN A 96 -11.92 2.05 13.37
CA ASN A 96 -12.67 1.83 12.14
C ASN A 96 -12.20 2.85 11.10
N GLN A 97 -11.67 2.38 9.99
CA GLN A 97 -11.00 3.19 8.98
C GLN A 97 -11.60 2.95 7.61
N TYR A 98 -11.74 4.03 6.86
CA TYR A 98 -12.11 3.99 5.46
C TYR A 98 -11.17 4.94 4.70
N ALA A 99 -10.43 4.39 3.75
CA ALA A 99 -9.50 5.14 2.93
C ALA A 99 -9.78 4.94 1.45
N ARG A 100 -9.42 5.94 0.63
CA ARG A 100 -9.49 5.86 -0.82
C ARG A 100 -8.35 6.62 -1.48
N ALA A 101 -7.95 6.15 -2.67
CA ALA A 101 -6.87 6.74 -3.44
C ALA A 101 -7.17 6.68 -4.94
N GLY A 102 -6.79 7.71 -5.67
CA GLY A 102 -6.90 7.74 -7.13
C GLY A 102 -5.65 7.15 -7.77
N VAL A 103 -5.80 6.07 -8.51
CA VAL A 103 -4.69 5.34 -9.14
C VAL A 103 -4.07 6.17 -10.25
N PHE A 104 -2.75 6.25 -10.24
CA PHE A 104 -1.91 6.62 -11.36
C PHE A 104 -1.18 5.37 -11.84
N SER A 105 -1.29 5.05 -13.13
CA SER A 105 -0.57 3.95 -13.73
C SER A 105 -0.28 4.25 -15.20
N ARG A 106 0.96 4.03 -15.60
CA ARG A 106 1.40 4.07 -17.01
C ARG A 106 2.35 2.90 -17.26
N ASN A 107 2.43 2.48 -18.52
CA ASN A 107 3.29 1.38 -18.94
C ASN A 107 3.11 0.08 -18.12
N PRO A 108 1.86 -0.37 -17.83
CA PRO A 108 1.66 -1.64 -17.17
C PRO A 108 2.18 -2.78 -18.04
N THR A 109 2.71 -3.84 -17.42
CA THR A 109 3.30 -4.97 -18.12
C THR A 109 2.94 -6.29 -17.42
N ASP A 110 2.80 -7.37 -18.22
CA ASP A 110 2.64 -8.72 -17.69
C ASP A 110 3.94 -9.28 -17.10
N GLU A 111 5.08 -8.72 -17.53
CA GLU A 111 6.42 -9.21 -17.12
C GLU A 111 6.73 -8.88 -15.67
N TYR A 112 6.29 -7.71 -15.19
CA TYR A 112 6.60 -7.23 -13.84
C TYR A 112 5.33 -6.78 -13.12
N PHE A 113 5.26 -6.98 -11.83
CA PHE A 113 4.16 -6.42 -11.05
C PHE A 113 4.41 -4.95 -10.68
N GLN A 114 3.31 -4.21 -10.61
CA GLN A 114 3.21 -2.86 -10.05
C GLN A 114 1.99 -2.88 -9.14
N GLU A 115 2.18 -2.62 -7.86
CA GLU A 115 1.13 -2.68 -6.85
C GLU A 115 0.91 -1.30 -6.23
N VAL A 116 -0.36 -0.97 -6.04
CA VAL A 116 -0.83 0.21 -5.31
C VAL A 116 -1.61 -0.25 -4.09
N GLU A 117 -1.31 0.30 -2.92
CA GLU A 117 -1.63 -0.29 -1.64
C GLU A 117 -2.19 0.75 -0.66
N ILE A 118 -3.29 0.40 0.01
CA ILE A 118 -3.82 1.17 1.14
C ILE A 118 -3.54 0.40 2.42
N ARG A 119 -2.86 1.07 3.36
CA ARG A 119 -2.59 0.53 4.68
C ARG A 119 -3.63 0.97 5.69
N LEU A 120 -4.01 0.05 6.59
CA LEU A 120 -4.99 0.25 7.65
C LEU A 120 -4.44 -0.25 8.99
N ARG A 121 -4.72 0.47 10.08
CA ARG A 121 -4.25 0.15 11.44
C ARG A 121 -2.76 -0.18 11.48
N SER A 122 -1.96 0.55 10.72
CA SER A 122 -0.53 0.31 10.63
C SER A 122 0.24 1.04 11.72
N THR A 123 1.28 0.40 12.21
CA THR A 123 2.25 0.98 13.15
C THR A 123 3.64 0.82 12.55
N MET A 124 4.39 1.91 12.47
CA MET A 124 5.76 1.92 11.96
C MET A 124 6.72 2.30 13.07
N GLU A 125 7.70 1.45 13.31
CA GLU A 125 8.78 1.58 14.28
C GLU A 125 10.07 1.05 13.64
N PRO A 126 11.26 1.39 14.15
CA PRO A 126 12.50 0.81 13.66
C PRO A 126 12.46 -0.72 13.59
N HIS A 127 12.72 -1.27 12.39
CA HIS A 127 12.70 -2.71 12.08
C HIS A 127 11.33 -3.39 12.23
N ARG A 128 10.26 -2.61 12.28
CA ARG A 128 8.93 -3.17 12.50
C ARG A 128 7.83 -2.32 11.87
N CYS A 129 7.08 -2.92 10.93
CA CYS A 129 5.82 -2.37 10.44
C CYS A 129 4.73 -3.42 10.59
N THR A 130 3.63 -3.09 11.27
CA THR A 130 2.49 -3.98 11.46
C THR A 130 1.22 -3.32 10.94
N GLY A 131 0.18 -4.11 10.74
CA GLY A 131 -1.14 -3.63 10.31
C GLY A 131 -1.68 -4.44 9.15
N TYR A 132 -2.67 -3.89 8.47
CA TYR A 132 -3.29 -4.51 7.31
C TYR A 132 -2.99 -3.72 6.06
N GLU A 133 -2.97 -4.41 4.95
CA GLU A 133 -2.77 -3.83 3.64
C GLU A 133 -3.75 -4.44 2.65
N VAL A 134 -4.38 -3.59 1.87
CA VAL A 134 -5.26 -3.96 0.77
C VAL A 134 -4.65 -3.41 -0.50
N PHE A 135 -4.25 -4.28 -1.41
CA PHE A 135 -3.55 -3.88 -2.61
C PHE A 135 -4.09 -4.50 -3.88
N PHE A 136 -3.77 -3.83 -4.99
CA PHE A 136 -4.21 -4.17 -6.33
C PHE A 136 -3.05 -4.04 -7.31
N ARG A 137 -2.95 -5.02 -8.21
CA ARG A 137 -2.00 -4.93 -9.32
C ARG A 137 -2.49 -3.94 -10.36
N CYS A 138 -1.61 -3.07 -10.86
CA CYS A 138 -1.89 -2.15 -11.95
C CYS A 138 -1.88 -2.87 -13.30
N LEU A 139 -2.79 -3.82 -13.49
CA LEU A 139 -2.90 -4.64 -14.70
C LEU A 139 -4.29 -5.29 -14.78
N LYS A 140 -5.03 -5.07 -15.85
CA LYS A 140 -6.36 -5.67 -16.09
C LYS A 140 -6.31 -6.83 -17.10
N THR A 141 -5.44 -7.81 -16.85
CA THR A 141 -5.36 -9.08 -17.58
C THR A 141 -5.65 -10.26 -16.64
N GLU A 142 -5.52 -11.49 -17.11
CA GLU A 142 -5.66 -12.68 -16.26
C GLU A 142 -4.69 -12.70 -15.07
N ASP A 143 -3.59 -11.94 -15.16
CA ASP A 143 -2.60 -11.77 -14.09
C ASP A 143 -2.92 -10.59 -13.13
N GLY A 144 -4.02 -9.87 -13.35
CA GLY A 144 -4.53 -8.89 -12.41
C GLY A 144 -4.93 -9.54 -11.09
N TYR A 145 -4.76 -8.84 -9.97
CA TYR A 145 -5.17 -9.36 -8.67
C TYR A 145 -5.48 -8.28 -7.66
N ALA A 146 -6.25 -8.68 -6.65
CA ALA A 146 -6.46 -8.00 -5.39
C ALA A 146 -6.03 -8.92 -4.25
N GLU A 147 -5.38 -8.38 -3.23
CA GLU A 147 -4.97 -9.15 -2.06
C GLU A 147 -5.15 -8.33 -0.77
N ILE A 148 -5.46 -9.03 0.32
CA ILE A 148 -5.47 -8.48 1.68
C ILE A 148 -4.44 -9.25 2.47
N VAL A 149 -3.48 -8.54 3.07
CA VAL A 149 -2.45 -9.12 3.93
C VAL A 149 -2.42 -8.48 5.31
N ARG A 150 -1.89 -9.22 6.28
CA ARG A 150 -1.49 -8.73 7.58
C ARG A 150 0.04 -8.74 7.66
N TRP A 151 0.64 -7.58 7.90
CA TRP A 151 2.05 -7.45 8.20
C TRP A 151 2.32 -7.79 9.67
N ASN A 152 3.27 -8.71 9.93
CA ASN A 152 3.52 -9.25 11.26
C ASN A 152 4.67 -8.53 11.98
N GLY A 153 5.40 -7.66 11.30
CA GLY A 153 6.44 -6.81 11.87
C GLY A 153 7.67 -6.66 11.02
N LYS A 154 8.39 -7.73 10.71
CA LYS A 154 9.58 -7.65 9.87
C LYS A 154 9.23 -7.46 8.41
N ILE A 155 10.13 -6.81 7.65
CA ILE A 155 9.99 -6.73 6.21
C ILE A 155 9.92 -8.14 5.60
N GLY A 156 9.00 -8.35 4.65
CA GLY A 156 8.74 -9.67 4.04
C GLY A 156 7.95 -10.65 4.93
N ASP A 157 7.71 -10.35 6.21
CA ASP A 157 6.89 -11.19 7.10
C ASP A 157 5.44 -10.73 7.09
N PHE A 158 4.64 -11.31 6.20
CA PHE A 158 3.20 -11.07 6.12
C PHE A 158 2.41 -12.37 6.01
N THR A 159 1.13 -12.27 6.33
CA THR A 159 0.15 -13.36 6.20
C THR A 159 -0.89 -12.94 5.16
N SER A 160 -1.00 -13.68 4.06
CA SER A 160 -2.10 -13.49 3.10
C SER A 160 -3.41 -13.94 3.74
N LEU A 161 -4.38 -13.03 3.82
CA LEU A 161 -5.70 -13.30 4.39
C LEU A 161 -6.72 -13.62 3.29
N ALA A 162 -6.59 -13.01 2.13
CA ALA A 162 -7.39 -13.28 0.95
C ALA A 162 -6.64 -12.83 -0.31
N LYS A 163 -6.76 -13.61 -1.40
CA LYS A 163 -6.24 -13.26 -2.73
C LYS A 163 -7.20 -13.69 -3.81
N LEU A 164 -7.46 -12.81 -4.77
CA LEU A 164 -8.30 -13.07 -5.93
C LEU A 164 -7.59 -12.60 -7.19
N THR A 165 -7.60 -13.42 -8.24
CA THR A 165 -6.88 -13.18 -9.49
C THR A 165 -7.86 -13.12 -10.66
N GLY A 166 -7.54 -12.29 -11.63
CA GLY A 166 -8.30 -12.10 -12.87
C GLY A 166 -8.44 -10.61 -13.23
N PRO A 167 -8.83 -10.30 -14.48
CA PRO A 167 -8.84 -8.93 -14.99
C PRO A 167 -9.73 -7.96 -14.20
N GLN A 168 -10.78 -8.46 -13.55
CA GLN A 168 -11.68 -7.64 -12.72
C GLN A 168 -11.06 -7.20 -11.39
N TYR A 169 -9.99 -7.85 -10.94
CA TYR A 169 -9.31 -7.58 -9.67
C TYR A 169 -8.07 -6.70 -9.82
N GLY A 170 -7.65 -6.41 -11.05
CA GLY A 170 -6.60 -5.44 -11.32
C GLY A 170 -7.15 -4.03 -11.53
N VAL A 171 -6.27 -3.04 -11.48
CA VAL A 171 -6.59 -1.62 -11.67
C VAL A 171 -5.82 -1.02 -12.84
N GLU A 172 -6.31 0.12 -13.33
CA GLU A 172 -5.67 0.92 -14.38
C GLU A 172 -5.67 2.41 -14.00
N ASP A 173 -5.02 3.22 -14.82
CA ASP A 173 -4.96 4.66 -14.63
C ASP A 173 -6.35 5.28 -14.53
N GLY A 174 -6.57 6.09 -13.50
CA GLY A 174 -7.84 6.76 -13.22
C GLY A 174 -8.84 5.96 -12.40
N ASP A 175 -8.62 4.67 -12.14
CA ASP A 175 -9.44 3.94 -11.18
C ASP A 175 -9.29 4.52 -9.77
N VAL A 176 -10.30 4.31 -8.94
CA VAL A 176 -10.27 4.64 -7.51
C VAL A 176 -10.26 3.34 -6.73
N ILE A 177 -9.21 3.11 -5.96
CA ILE A 177 -9.20 2.03 -4.98
C ILE A 177 -9.65 2.52 -3.63
N GLU A 178 -10.31 1.64 -2.88
CA GLU A 178 -10.78 1.94 -1.53
C GLU A 178 -10.52 0.75 -0.64
N ALA A 179 -10.23 1.03 0.63
CA ALA A 179 -10.07 0.01 1.66
C ALA A 179 -10.80 0.42 2.93
N SER A 180 -11.41 -0.52 3.60
CA SER A 180 -12.05 -0.30 4.89
C SER A 180 -11.72 -1.40 5.88
N ILE A 181 -11.69 -1.02 7.16
CA ILE A 181 -11.72 -1.96 8.28
C ILE A 181 -12.75 -1.49 9.30
N ALA A 182 -13.71 -2.35 9.63
CA ALA A 182 -14.74 -2.11 10.63
C ALA A 182 -14.84 -3.34 11.54
N GLY A 183 -14.60 -3.12 12.85
CA GLY A 183 -14.42 -4.24 13.76
C GLY A 183 -13.24 -5.12 13.32
N HIS A 184 -13.51 -6.32 12.84
CA HIS A 184 -12.53 -7.28 12.34
C HIS A 184 -12.69 -7.61 10.84
N VAL A 185 -13.59 -6.90 10.14
CA VAL A 185 -13.84 -7.11 8.71
C VAL A 185 -13.05 -6.10 7.90
N ILE A 186 -12.23 -6.60 6.98
CA ILE A 186 -11.40 -5.82 6.06
C ILE A 186 -11.97 -5.99 4.66
N LYS A 187 -12.10 -4.92 3.90
CA LYS A 187 -12.65 -4.94 2.54
C LYS A 187 -11.84 -4.06 1.61
N GLY A 188 -11.72 -4.51 0.36
CA GLY A 188 -11.14 -3.75 -0.74
C GLY A 188 -12.15 -3.52 -1.85
N TYR A 189 -12.09 -2.33 -2.49
CA TYR A 189 -13.02 -1.92 -3.53
C TYR A 189 -12.28 -1.31 -4.71
N ILE A 190 -12.88 -1.44 -5.90
CA ILE A 190 -12.50 -0.71 -7.11
C ILE A 190 -13.72 0.07 -7.58
N ASN A 191 -13.59 1.40 -7.72
CA ASN A 191 -14.66 2.29 -8.19
C ASN A 191 -15.99 2.11 -7.41
N GLY A 192 -15.89 1.89 -6.09
CA GLY A 192 -17.03 1.71 -5.22
C GLY A 192 -17.65 0.31 -5.20
N VAL A 193 -17.11 -0.64 -5.97
CA VAL A 193 -17.55 -2.04 -5.99
C VAL A 193 -16.65 -2.87 -5.10
N GLU A 194 -17.23 -3.60 -4.14
CA GLU A 194 -16.48 -4.53 -3.28
C GLU A 194 -15.90 -5.66 -4.13
N MET A 195 -14.58 -5.81 -4.09
CA MET A 195 -13.85 -6.81 -4.87
C MET A 195 -13.34 -7.94 -3.99
N ILE A 196 -12.93 -7.64 -2.75
CA ILE A 196 -12.30 -8.62 -1.87
C ILE A 196 -12.62 -8.30 -0.41
N SER A 197 -12.73 -9.34 0.42
CA SER A 197 -12.89 -9.19 1.88
C SER A 197 -12.19 -10.28 2.66
N ALA A 198 -11.79 -9.96 3.89
CA ALA A 198 -11.19 -10.87 4.84
C ALA A 198 -11.62 -10.52 6.27
N THR A 199 -11.36 -11.41 7.22
CA THR A 199 -11.54 -11.14 8.64
C THR A 199 -10.26 -11.44 9.40
N ASP A 200 -9.84 -10.50 10.25
CA ASP A 200 -8.70 -10.66 11.14
C ASP A 200 -8.83 -9.66 12.31
N ASP A 201 -8.40 -10.07 13.51
CA ASP A 201 -8.55 -9.28 14.74
C ASP A 201 -7.23 -9.05 15.50
N VAL A 202 -6.10 -9.33 14.87
CA VAL A 202 -4.77 -9.22 15.50
C VAL A 202 -4.42 -7.77 15.84
N PHE A 203 -4.71 -6.83 14.92
CA PHE A 203 -4.41 -5.41 15.15
C PHE A 203 -5.69 -4.59 15.27
N GLY A 204 -5.93 -4.04 16.47
CA GLY A 204 -7.09 -3.20 16.77
C GLY A 204 -6.86 -1.70 16.57
N GLN A 205 -5.62 -1.24 16.43
CA GLN A 205 -5.21 0.15 16.45
C GLN A 205 -4.07 0.39 15.43
N GLY A 206 -3.87 1.64 15.04
CA GLY A 206 -2.80 2.08 14.15
C GLY A 206 -3.26 3.16 13.17
N GLY A 207 -2.34 3.73 12.42
CA GLY A 207 -2.61 4.74 11.39
C GLY A 207 -3.00 4.12 10.05
N PRO A 208 -3.77 4.84 9.22
CA PRO A 208 -3.88 4.53 7.81
C PRO A 208 -2.64 5.01 7.06
N GLY A 209 -2.44 4.50 5.84
CA GLY A 209 -1.28 4.87 5.04
C GLY A 209 -1.38 4.40 3.60
N VAL A 210 -0.27 4.53 2.91
CA VAL A 210 -0.07 4.10 1.54
C VAL A 210 1.16 3.21 1.42
N GLY A 211 1.14 2.30 0.47
CA GLY A 211 2.27 1.47 0.11
C GLY A 211 2.31 1.28 -1.40
N PHE A 212 3.46 0.84 -1.88
CA PHE A 212 3.71 0.55 -3.28
C PHE A 212 4.68 -0.60 -3.38
N ASN A 213 4.44 -1.51 -4.31
CA ASN A 213 5.41 -2.54 -4.59
C ASN A 213 5.63 -2.65 -6.11
N PHE A 214 6.84 -3.02 -6.49
CA PHE A 214 7.21 -3.16 -7.88
C PHE A 214 8.39 -4.10 -8.02
N PHE A 215 8.39 -4.85 -9.10
CA PHE A 215 9.49 -5.75 -9.40
C PHE A 215 10.65 -5.00 -10.06
N VAL A 216 11.85 -5.54 -9.87
CA VAL A 216 13.08 -5.08 -10.52
C VAL A 216 12.91 -4.94 -12.03
N GLY A 217 13.32 -3.79 -12.55
CA GLY A 217 13.19 -3.47 -13.96
C GLY A 217 12.04 -2.54 -14.29
N ASN A 218 11.05 -2.41 -13.39
CA ASN A 218 10.04 -1.38 -13.49
C ASN A 218 10.57 -0.03 -13.02
N THR A 219 9.96 1.01 -13.56
CA THR A 219 10.19 2.36 -13.11
C THR A 219 9.21 2.65 -11.97
N ASN A 220 9.72 2.95 -10.77
CA ASN A 220 8.91 3.29 -9.61
C ASN A 220 7.94 4.46 -9.84
N VAL A 221 8.27 5.38 -10.76
CA VAL A 221 7.44 6.53 -11.13
C VAL A 221 6.31 6.21 -12.10
N ASP A 222 6.11 4.95 -12.46
CA ASP A 222 5.09 4.54 -13.43
C ASP A 222 3.77 4.13 -12.77
N HIS A 223 3.72 4.04 -11.45
CA HIS A 223 2.49 3.77 -10.69
C HIS A 223 2.51 4.49 -9.34
N GLY A 224 1.33 4.80 -8.82
CA GLY A 224 1.18 5.55 -7.58
C GLY A 224 -0.22 6.07 -7.37
N PHE A 225 -0.36 7.12 -6.55
CA PHE A 225 -1.64 7.78 -6.31
C PHE A 225 -1.60 9.26 -6.63
N ARG A 226 -2.69 9.80 -7.19
CA ARG A 226 -2.91 11.23 -7.40
C ARG A 226 -3.49 11.94 -6.18
N TYR A 227 -4.18 11.22 -5.32
CA TYR A 227 -4.71 11.72 -4.07
C TYR A 227 -4.89 10.57 -3.09
N PHE A 228 -4.94 10.91 -1.81
CA PHE A 228 -5.29 9.99 -0.73
C PHE A 228 -6.23 10.67 0.25
N GLU A 229 -7.28 9.97 0.63
CA GLU A 229 -8.26 10.44 1.59
C GLU A 229 -8.57 9.33 2.59
N VAL A 230 -8.72 9.71 3.86
CA VAL A 230 -9.13 8.78 4.90
C VAL A 230 -10.05 9.43 5.91
N ASP A 231 -11.04 8.67 6.34
CA ASP A 231 -11.92 8.95 7.47
C ASP A 231 -11.79 7.82 8.49
N THR A 232 -11.70 8.15 9.78
CA THR A 232 -11.68 7.16 10.84
C THR A 232 -12.77 7.42 11.87
N TYR A 233 -13.21 6.35 12.54
CA TYR A 233 -14.35 6.36 13.44
C TYR A 233 -13.98 5.59 14.71
N ASN A 234 -14.60 5.95 15.83
CA ASN A 234 -14.33 5.32 17.13
C ASN A 234 -15.26 4.13 17.42
N ASP A 235 -16.41 4.07 16.71
CA ASP A 235 -17.45 3.05 16.91
C ASP A 235 -17.75 2.30 15.61
#